data_dd444898c9b88181493f082cb53f5f75
#
_entry.id   dd444898c9b88181493f082cb53f5f75
#
_cell.length_a   1.000
_cell.length_b   1.000
_cell.length_c   1.000
_cell.angle_alpha   90.00
_cell.angle_beta   90.00
_cell.angle_gamma   90.00
#
_symmetry.space_group_name_H-M   'P 1'
#
loop_
_entity.id
_entity.type
_entity.pdbx_description
1 polymer ?
#
loop_
_entity_poly.entity_id
_entity_poly.type
_entity_poly.pdbx_seq_one_letter_code
_entity_poly.pdbx_strand_id
1 'polypeptide(L)'
;MDLKTVALITDSTCDIPQEWRERYDIGVVPLTIIFGDQQYKDGVDLTAEQFYELLPTAGHFPTTSQPSPSDFLMAYQAAAAKGYQKILAITISSAMSGTINSAREAAAVSPIPVRVLDGKNNSMGLGWQVIAAARTREAGGDLAAMVETAEQVRERISYYITLDTMEYLSRGGRIGTATKFLESIIKIKPVISVNPKTGSVAASIPARSRQNAIEGIWREFFNHIDLNAPMHITVLHNAALEEARAIAERVKREYPAAEVFISITSPILGVHTGPRALALCGYSL
;
A
#
# COMPACT_ATOMS: atom_id res chain seq x y z
N MET A 1 5.04 -1.11 -34.61
CA MET A 1 4.31 -1.31 -33.32
C MET A 1 5.35 -1.75 -32.31
N ASP A 2 5.70 -0.87 -31.38
CA ASP A 2 6.56 -1.29 -30.25
C ASP A 2 5.82 -2.37 -29.48
N LEU A 3 6.42 -3.55 -29.44
CA LEU A 3 5.86 -4.68 -28.69
C LEU A 3 5.87 -4.33 -27.20
N LYS A 4 4.70 -4.12 -26.63
CA LYS A 4 4.56 -3.95 -25.18
C LYS A 4 5.02 -5.25 -24.49
N THR A 5 6.19 -5.20 -23.84
CA THR A 5 6.84 -6.44 -23.35
C THR A 5 6.20 -6.98 -22.09
N VAL A 6 6.08 -6.16 -21.04
CA VAL A 6 5.59 -6.61 -19.72
C VAL A 6 4.51 -5.69 -19.19
N ALA A 7 3.32 -6.23 -18.89
CA ALA A 7 2.28 -5.53 -18.14
C ALA A 7 2.61 -5.54 -16.64
N LEU A 8 2.25 -4.45 -15.95
CA LEU A 8 2.26 -4.39 -14.49
C LEU A 8 0.84 -4.43 -13.97
N ILE A 9 0.59 -5.36 -13.05
CA ILE A 9 -0.69 -5.53 -12.36
C ILE A 9 -0.44 -5.57 -10.86
N THR A 10 -1.28 -4.90 -10.09
CA THR A 10 -1.27 -4.91 -8.64
C THR A 10 -2.71 -4.96 -8.12
N ASP A 11 -2.90 -4.91 -6.81
CA ASP A 11 -4.22 -4.80 -6.20
C ASP A 11 -4.48 -3.40 -5.62
N SER A 12 -5.71 -3.11 -5.26
CA SER A 12 -6.13 -1.77 -4.85
C SER A 12 -5.54 -1.27 -3.53
N THR A 13 -4.85 -2.13 -2.79
CA THR A 13 -4.14 -1.72 -1.58
C THR A 13 -2.82 -1.00 -1.86
N CYS A 14 -2.46 -0.77 -3.12
CA CYS A 14 -1.18 -0.15 -3.50
C CYS A 14 -1.12 1.36 -3.22
N ASP A 15 -2.26 2.03 -3.08
CA ASP A 15 -2.42 3.48 -2.87
C ASP A 15 -1.66 4.37 -3.88
N ILE A 16 -1.34 3.83 -5.06
CA ILE A 16 -0.69 4.58 -6.14
C ILE A 16 -1.69 5.61 -6.68
N PRO A 17 -1.34 6.92 -6.73
CA PRO A 17 -2.19 7.93 -7.33
C PRO A 17 -2.63 7.58 -8.75
N GLN A 18 -3.86 7.98 -9.13
CA GLN A 18 -4.44 7.65 -10.44
C GLN A 18 -3.56 8.11 -11.60
N GLU A 19 -3.04 9.34 -11.52
CA GLU A 19 -2.15 9.91 -12.55
C GLU A 19 -0.90 9.05 -12.81
N TRP A 20 -0.36 8.41 -11.78
CA TRP A 20 0.80 7.52 -11.89
C TRP A 20 0.41 6.15 -12.45
N ARG A 21 -0.79 5.64 -12.07
CA ARG A 21 -1.32 4.39 -12.64
C ARG A 21 -1.54 4.52 -14.15
N GLU A 22 -2.09 5.67 -14.57
CA GLU A 22 -2.31 5.99 -15.98
C GLU A 22 -0.99 6.19 -16.73
N ARG A 23 -0.07 7.00 -16.18
CA ARG A 23 1.26 7.24 -16.75
C ARG A 23 2.02 5.96 -17.02
N TYR A 24 2.02 5.05 -16.06
CA TYR A 24 2.77 3.80 -16.14
C TYR A 24 1.95 2.62 -16.66
N ASP A 25 0.72 2.81 -17.15
CA ASP A 25 -0.20 1.73 -17.57
C ASP A 25 -0.19 0.55 -16.55
N ILE A 26 -0.48 0.87 -15.29
CA ILE A 26 -0.56 -0.10 -14.19
C ILE A 26 -2.00 -0.56 -14.03
N GLY A 27 -2.25 -1.86 -14.21
CA GLY A 27 -3.54 -2.47 -13.92
C GLY A 27 -3.73 -2.67 -12.41
N VAL A 28 -4.92 -2.34 -11.91
CA VAL A 28 -5.27 -2.51 -10.49
C VAL A 28 -6.48 -3.41 -10.36
N VAL A 29 -6.35 -4.49 -9.58
CA VAL A 29 -7.45 -5.42 -9.27
C VAL A 29 -8.07 -5.00 -7.93
N PRO A 30 -9.35 -4.60 -7.91
CA PRO A 30 -10.00 -4.08 -6.71
C PRO A 30 -10.30 -5.19 -5.70
N LEU A 31 -9.99 -4.94 -4.42
CA LEU A 31 -10.53 -5.69 -3.29
C LEU A 31 -11.98 -5.24 -3.04
N THR A 32 -12.67 -5.93 -2.13
CA THR A 32 -14.07 -5.63 -1.79
C THR A 32 -14.19 -5.15 -0.35
N ILE A 33 -14.88 -4.03 -0.14
CA ILE A 33 -15.32 -3.52 1.16
C ILE A 33 -16.75 -4.00 1.39
N ILE A 34 -17.06 -4.43 2.61
CA ILE A 34 -18.37 -4.95 3.00
C ILE A 34 -18.89 -4.14 4.18
N PHE A 35 -19.99 -3.40 3.97
CA PHE A 35 -20.75 -2.69 5.01
C PHE A 35 -22.11 -3.40 5.21
N GLY A 36 -22.22 -4.22 6.25
CA GLY A 36 -23.42 -5.05 6.45
C GLY A 36 -23.63 -5.96 5.24
N ASP A 37 -24.76 -5.77 4.54
CA ASP A 37 -25.12 -6.55 3.34
C ASP A 37 -24.63 -5.91 2.02
N GLN A 38 -24.06 -4.72 2.08
CA GLN A 38 -23.59 -4.00 0.88
C GLN A 38 -22.12 -4.27 0.61
N GLN A 39 -21.79 -4.48 -0.66
CA GLN A 39 -20.43 -4.72 -1.12
C GLN A 39 -20.01 -3.66 -2.13
N TYR A 40 -18.76 -3.17 -2.00
CA TYR A 40 -18.20 -2.14 -2.84
C TYR A 40 -16.82 -2.55 -3.33
N LYS A 41 -16.55 -2.43 -4.61
CA LYS A 41 -15.20 -2.55 -5.17
C LYS A 41 -14.38 -1.31 -4.85
N ASP A 42 -13.25 -1.51 -4.21
CA ASP A 42 -12.34 -0.46 -3.74
C ASP A 42 -11.82 0.41 -4.89
N GLY A 43 -12.03 1.73 -4.79
CA GLY A 43 -11.66 2.70 -5.81
C GLY A 43 -12.47 2.63 -7.10
N VAL A 44 -13.52 1.81 -7.17
CA VAL A 44 -14.46 1.69 -8.30
C VAL A 44 -15.85 2.13 -7.88
N ASP A 45 -16.45 1.45 -6.89
CA ASP A 45 -17.78 1.75 -6.38
C ASP A 45 -17.74 2.73 -5.21
N LEU A 46 -16.60 2.82 -4.52
CA LEU A 46 -16.40 3.65 -3.34
C LEU A 46 -15.00 4.26 -3.37
N THR A 47 -14.92 5.60 -3.44
CA THR A 47 -13.64 6.31 -3.35
C THR A 47 -13.16 6.40 -1.90
N ALA A 48 -11.89 6.75 -1.71
CA ALA A 48 -11.34 6.93 -0.37
C ALA A 48 -12.05 8.06 0.40
N GLU A 49 -12.32 9.19 -0.25
CA GLU A 49 -13.03 10.33 0.34
C GLU A 49 -14.42 9.91 0.80
N GLN A 50 -15.20 9.27 -0.07
CA GLN A 50 -16.54 8.77 0.24
C GLN A 50 -16.53 7.76 1.40
N PHE A 51 -15.53 6.88 1.43
CA PHE A 51 -15.37 5.92 2.51
C PHE A 51 -15.15 6.59 3.86
N TYR A 52 -14.25 7.58 3.94
CA TYR A 52 -13.95 8.28 5.19
C TYR A 52 -15.09 9.20 5.65
N GLU A 53 -15.94 9.67 4.75
CA GLU A 53 -17.19 10.37 5.08
C GLU A 53 -18.25 9.41 5.63
N LEU A 54 -18.36 8.20 5.05
CA LEU A 54 -19.32 7.18 5.45
C LEU A 54 -18.95 6.49 6.77
N LEU A 55 -17.65 6.23 7.00
CA LEU A 55 -17.15 5.40 8.09
C LEU A 55 -17.65 5.84 9.50
N PRO A 56 -17.69 7.14 9.86
CA PRO A 56 -18.17 7.56 11.19
C PRO A 56 -19.67 7.33 11.42
N THR A 57 -20.47 7.29 10.36
CA THR A 57 -21.93 7.15 10.41
C THR A 57 -22.40 5.73 10.11
N ALA A 58 -21.50 4.84 9.72
CA ALA A 58 -21.80 3.45 9.45
C ALA A 58 -22.21 2.74 10.74
N GLY A 59 -23.42 2.20 10.79
CA GLY A 59 -23.95 1.49 11.96
C GLY A 59 -23.22 0.19 12.29
N HIS A 60 -22.34 -0.28 11.38
CA HIS A 60 -21.56 -1.50 11.49
C HIS A 60 -20.11 -1.26 11.08
N PHE A 61 -19.21 -1.97 11.75
CA PHE A 61 -17.80 -1.99 11.32
C PHE A 61 -17.69 -2.68 9.96
N PRO A 62 -17.05 -2.02 8.97
CA PRO A 62 -16.82 -2.66 7.68
C PRO A 62 -15.82 -3.82 7.79
N THR A 63 -15.93 -4.75 6.87
CA THR A 63 -14.97 -5.85 6.66
C THR A 63 -14.45 -5.82 5.24
N THR A 64 -13.45 -6.64 4.95
CA THR A 64 -12.84 -6.70 3.62
C THR A 64 -12.75 -8.12 3.09
N SER A 65 -12.81 -8.27 1.77
CA SER A 65 -12.57 -9.52 1.07
C SER A 65 -11.50 -9.33 -0.01
N GLN A 66 -10.65 -10.34 -0.18
CA GLN A 66 -9.69 -10.39 -1.28
C GLN A 66 -10.41 -10.52 -2.63
N PRO A 67 -9.76 -10.14 -3.76
CA PRO A 67 -10.29 -10.39 -5.09
C PRO A 67 -10.41 -11.90 -5.37
N SER A 68 -11.35 -12.28 -6.20
CA SER A 68 -11.43 -13.65 -6.69
C SER A 68 -10.35 -13.97 -7.74
N PRO A 69 -10.04 -15.23 -8.02
CA PRO A 69 -9.20 -15.59 -9.16
C PRO A 69 -9.74 -15.07 -10.50
N SER A 70 -11.06 -14.97 -10.67
CA SER A 70 -11.68 -14.42 -11.88
C SER A 70 -11.42 -12.93 -12.04
N ASP A 71 -11.37 -12.13 -10.96
CA ASP A 71 -11.02 -10.70 -11.03
C ASP A 71 -9.59 -10.52 -11.58
N PHE A 72 -8.63 -11.33 -11.12
CA PHE A 72 -7.27 -11.34 -11.67
C PHE A 72 -7.20 -11.84 -13.11
N LEU A 73 -7.94 -12.90 -13.44
CA LEU A 73 -7.96 -13.45 -14.80
C LEU A 73 -8.47 -12.39 -15.81
N MET A 74 -9.51 -11.64 -15.47
CA MET A 74 -9.99 -10.54 -16.32
C MET A 74 -8.90 -9.50 -16.55
N ALA A 75 -8.14 -9.12 -15.51
CA ALA A 75 -7.03 -8.17 -15.64
C ALA A 75 -5.89 -8.74 -16.52
N TYR A 76 -5.58 -10.02 -16.41
CA TYR A 76 -4.57 -10.67 -17.25
C TYR A 76 -5.00 -10.78 -18.71
N GLN A 77 -6.26 -11.12 -18.97
CA GLN A 77 -6.84 -11.12 -20.31
C GLN A 77 -6.84 -9.73 -20.95
N ALA A 78 -7.18 -8.69 -20.15
CA ALA A 78 -7.12 -7.30 -20.62
C ALA A 78 -5.69 -6.88 -21.00
N ALA A 79 -4.69 -7.28 -20.22
CA ALA A 79 -3.29 -7.04 -20.55
C ALA A 79 -2.88 -7.75 -21.85
N ALA A 80 -3.26 -9.01 -22.02
CA ALA A 80 -3.00 -9.75 -23.27
C ALA A 80 -3.68 -9.11 -24.48
N ALA A 81 -4.93 -8.64 -24.32
CA ALA A 81 -5.68 -7.94 -25.38
C ALA A 81 -5.03 -6.58 -25.76
N LYS A 82 -4.34 -5.92 -24.83
CA LYS A 82 -3.52 -4.71 -25.09
C LYS A 82 -2.20 -5.02 -25.83
N GLY A 83 -1.88 -6.28 -26.07
CA GLY A 83 -0.67 -6.72 -26.78
C GLY A 83 0.56 -6.96 -25.91
N TYR A 84 0.41 -6.97 -24.57
CA TYR A 84 1.50 -7.37 -23.67
C TYR A 84 1.82 -8.87 -23.84
N GLN A 85 3.09 -9.22 -23.70
CA GLN A 85 3.57 -10.59 -23.87
C GLN A 85 3.76 -11.36 -22.55
N LYS A 86 3.95 -10.61 -21.44
CA LYS A 86 4.17 -11.14 -20.09
C LYS A 86 3.51 -10.22 -19.08
N ILE A 87 3.28 -10.71 -17.87
CA ILE A 87 2.75 -9.93 -16.76
C ILE A 87 3.66 -10.07 -15.54
N LEU A 88 3.95 -8.96 -14.86
CA LEU A 88 4.40 -8.92 -13.49
C LEU A 88 3.23 -8.47 -12.61
N ALA A 89 2.75 -9.37 -11.74
CA ALA A 89 1.73 -9.07 -10.75
C ALA A 89 2.38 -8.97 -9.36
N ILE A 90 2.29 -7.81 -8.70
CA ILE A 90 2.81 -7.60 -7.35
C ILE A 90 1.61 -7.33 -6.43
N THR A 91 1.42 -8.16 -5.40
CA THR A 91 0.23 -8.09 -4.53
C THR A 91 0.58 -7.68 -3.12
N ILE A 92 -0.45 -7.25 -2.37
CA ILE A 92 -0.36 -7.07 -0.91
C ILE A 92 0.29 -8.27 -0.25
N SER A 93 0.95 -8.03 0.89
CA SER A 93 1.57 -9.08 1.70
C SER A 93 0.68 -10.29 1.94
N SER A 94 1.23 -11.47 1.68
CA SER A 94 0.60 -12.77 1.98
C SER A 94 0.32 -12.97 3.48
N ALA A 95 1.03 -12.24 4.35
CA ALA A 95 0.77 -12.23 5.80
C ALA A 95 -0.49 -11.43 6.19
N MET A 96 -1.01 -10.59 5.28
CA MET A 96 -2.19 -9.74 5.52
C MET A 96 -3.42 -10.19 4.74
N SER A 97 -3.24 -10.80 3.56
CA SER A 97 -4.33 -11.19 2.66
C SER A 97 -3.98 -12.40 1.80
N GLY A 98 -4.98 -13.21 1.50
CA GLY A 98 -4.87 -14.30 0.53
C GLY A 98 -4.86 -13.85 -0.94
N THR A 99 -4.81 -12.55 -1.23
CA THR A 99 -4.83 -11.97 -2.59
C THR A 99 -3.82 -12.64 -3.53
N ILE A 100 -2.62 -12.95 -3.03
CA ILE A 100 -1.58 -13.62 -3.82
C ILE A 100 -2.02 -15.01 -4.33
N ASN A 101 -2.85 -15.73 -3.56
CA ASN A 101 -3.33 -17.03 -3.98
C ASN A 101 -4.31 -16.90 -5.16
N SER A 102 -5.24 -15.94 -5.09
CA SER A 102 -6.13 -15.60 -6.21
C SER A 102 -5.36 -15.22 -7.47
N ALA A 103 -4.30 -14.41 -7.32
CA ALA A 103 -3.43 -14.03 -8.43
C ALA A 103 -2.69 -15.23 -9.04
N ARG A 104 -2.23 -16.18 -8.21
CA ARG A 104 -1.53 -17.40 -8.67
C ARG A 104 -2.49 -18.39 -9.36
N GLU A 105 -3.69 -18.57 -8.82
CA GLU A 105 -4.71 -19.40 -9.46
C GLU A 105 -5.08 -18.86 -10.84
N ALA A 106 -5.29 -17.56 -10.96
CA ALA A 106 -5.53 -16.92 -12.26
C ALA A 106 -4.33 -17.05 -13.20
N ALA A 107 -3.10 -17.00 -12.71
CA ALA A 107 -1.88 -17.13 -13.51
C ALA A 107 -1.77 -18.49 -14.18
N ALA A 108 -2.29 -19.56 -13.56
CA ALA A 108 -2.25 -20.91 -14.10
C ALA A 108 -3.11 -21.08 -15.39
N VAL A 109 -4.10 -20.21 -15.60
CA VAL A 109 -5.01 -20.23 -16.75
C VAL A 109 -4.95 -18.95 -17.59
N SER A 110 -3.95 -18.10 -17.35
CA SER A 110 -3.72 -16.84 -18.07
C SER A 110 -3.32 -17.11 -19.53
N PRO A 111 -3.79 -16.29 -20.50
CA PRO A 111 -3.39 -16.42 -21.91
C PRO A 111 -1.92 -16.09 -22.18
N ILE A 112 -1.24 -15.38 -21.28
CA ILE A 112 0.18 -15.03 -21.36
C ILE A 112 0.88 -15.33 -20.03
N PRO A 113 2.20 -15.57 -20.01
CA PRO A 113 2.95 -15.87 -18.80
C PRO A 113 2.84 -14.77 -17.73
N VAL A 114 2.58 -15.16 -16.48
CA VAL A 114 2.45 -14.27 -15.32
C VAL A 114 3.49 -14.64 -14.27
N ARG A 115 4.28 -13.66 -13.85
CA ARG A 115 5.10 -13.73 -12.64
C ARG A 115 4.34 -13.06 -11.51
N VAL A 116 3.99 -13.80 -10.46
CA VAL A 116 3.34 -13.27 -9.24
C VAL A 116 4.39 -13.10 -8.15
N LEU A 117 4.48 -11.89 -7.58
CA LEU A 117 5.41 -11.52 -6.51
C LEU A 117 4.63 -11.11 -5.26
N ASP A 118 5.05 -11.63 -4.11
CA ASP A 118 4.57 -11.16 -2.80
C ASP A 118 5.26 -9.84 -2.46
N GLY A 119 4.50 -8.75 -2.42
CA GLY A 119 5.02 -7.43 -2.07
C GLY A 119 5.47 -7.31 -0.62
N LYS A 120 5.07 -8.26 0.27
CA LYS A 120 5.36 -8.23 1.71
C LYS A 120 5.11 -6.87 2.36
N ASN A 121 4.21 -6.11 1.77
CA ASN A 121 3.85 -4.77 2.21
C ASN A 121 2.41 -4.46 1.77
N ASN A 122 1.94 -3.29 2.11
CA ASN A 122 0.68 -2.71 1.66
C ASN A 122 0.89 -1.22 1.36
N SER A 123 -0.18 -0.52 0.99
CA SER A 123 -0.15 0.90 0.71
C SER A 123 1.00 1.28 -0.24
N MET A 124 1.61 2.42 -0.06
CA MET A 124 2.76 2.81 -0.87
C MET A 124 4.03 1.97 -0.62
N GLY A 125 4.07 1.14 0.42
CA GLY A 125 5.11 0.11 0.53
C GLY A 125 5.01 -0.97 -0.56
N LEU A 126 3.79 -1.26 -1.05
CA LEU A 126 3.53 -2.02 -2.26
C LEU A 126 3.67 -1.12 -3.50
N GLY A 127 3.07 0.08 -3.45
CA GLY A 127 3.04 1.02 -4.58
C GLY A 127 4.44 1.39 -5.09
N TRP A 128 5.40 1.65 -4.20
CA TRP A 128 6.77 1.96 -4.60
C TRP A 128 7.49 0.83 -5.32
N GLN A 129 7.23 -0.43 -4.95
CA GLN A 129 7.77 -1.60 -5.67
C GLN A 129 7.23 -1.65 -7.11
N VAL A 130 5.93 -1.38 -7.27
CA VAL A 130 5.27 -1.36 -8.58
C VAL A 130 5.79 -0.20 -9.44
N ILE A 131 5.94 1.00 -8.87
CA ILE A 131 6.47 2.18 -9.56
C ILE A 131 7.93 1.97 -9.98
N ALA A 132 8.76 1.40 -9.11
CA ALA A 132 10.15 1.10 -9.42
C ALA A 132 10.27 0.08 -10.57
N ALA A 133 9.46 -0.98 -10.55
CA ALA A 133 9.36 -1.93 -11.66
C ALA A 133 8.90 -1.25 -12.97
N ALA A 134 7.96 -0.29 -12.88
CA ALA A 134 7.50 0.48 -14.03
C ALA A 134 8.61 1.35 -14.63
N ARG A 135 9.39 2.01 -13.79
CA ARG A 135 10.56 2.81 -14.20
C ARG A 135 11.63 1.94 -14.86
N THR A 136 11.88 0.74 -14.31
CA THR A 136 12.80 -0.24 -14.93
C THR A 136 12.32 -0.64 -16.31
N ARG A 137 11.02 -0.90 -16.49
CA ARG A 137 10.42 -1.19 -17.80
C ARG A 137 10.61 -0.02 -18.79
N GLU A 138 10.35 1.22 -18.36
CA GLU A 138 10.56 2.42 -19.21
C GLU A 138 12.03 2.60 -19.63
N ALA A 139 12.97 2.20 -18.76
CA ALA A 139 14.39 2.19 -19.06
C ALA A 139 14.83 1.03 -19.97
N GLY A 140 13.88 0.19 -20.45
CA GLY A 140 14.16 -0.95 -21.33
C GLY A 140 14.50 -2.24 -20.62
N GLY A 141 14.34 -2.31 -19.30
CA GLY A 141 14.54 -3.52 -18.51
C GLY A 141 13.49 -4.60 -18.82
N ASP A 142 13.93 -5.86 -18.79
CA ASP A 142 13.08 -7.03 -18.97
C ASP A 142 12.33 -7.43 -17.67
N LEU A 143 11.53 -8.50 -17.74
CA LEU A 143 10.79 -9.00 -16.58
C LEU A 143 11.70 -9.36 -15.39
N ALA A 144 12.89 -9.89 -15.64
CA ALA A 144 13.82 -10.27 -14.58
C ALA A 144 14.37 -9.04 -13.86
N ALA A 145 14.78 -8.01 -14.62
CA ALA A 145 15.24 -6.73 -14.08
C ALA A 145 14.11 -6.01 -13.29
N MET A 146 12.86 -6.07 -13.77
CA MET A 146 11.71 -5.49 -13.08
C MET A 146 11.46 -6.19 -11.72
N VAL A 147 11.54 -7.52 -11.68
CA VAL A 147 11.41 -8.31 -10.45
C VAL A 147 12.53 -7.97 -9.47
N GLU A 148 13.77 -7.95 -9.93
CA GLU A 148 14.93 -7.61 -9.11
C GLU A 148 14.79 -6.21 -8.49
N THR A 149 14.43 -5.21 -9.29
CA THR A 149 14.23 -3.84 -8.79
C THR A 149 13.10 -3.79 -7.75
N ALA A 150 11.96 -4.45 -7.99
CA ALA A 150 10.87 -4.51 -7.03
C ALA A 150 11.31 -5.14 -5.69
N GLU A 151 12.10 -6.21 -5.75
CA GLU A 151 12.64 -6.89 -4.55
C GLU A 151 13.66 -6.03 -3.81
N GLN A 152 14.55 -5.34 -4.53
CA GLN A 152 15.52 -4.40 -3.93
C GLN A 152 14.80 -3.25 -3.22
N VAL A 153 13.76 -2.67 -3.83
CA VAL A 153 12.94 -1.62 -3.20
C VAL A 153 12.22 -2.18 -1.97
N ARG A 154 11.61 -3.37 -2.07
CA ARG A 154 10.93 -4.04 -0.94
C ARG A 154 11.81 -4.14 0.30
N GLU A 155 13.06 -4.50 0.13
CA GLU A 155 14.02 -4.66 1.23
C GLU A 155 14.43 -3.33 1.89
N ARG A 156 14.29 -2.22 1.16
CA ARG A 156 14.65 -0.87 1.61
C ARG A 156 13.47 -0.02 2.06
N ILE A 157 12.24 -0.54 1.93
CA ILE A 157 11.04 0.19 2.38
C ILE A 157 11.12 0.46 3.87
N SER A 158 11.05 1.75 4.21
CA SER A 158 10.75 2.26 5.55
C SER A 158 9.29 2.69 5.57
N TYR A 159 8.48 2.10 6.48
CA TYR A 159 7.05 2.39 6.55
C TYR A 159 6.57 2.43 8.00
N TYR A 160 6.26 3.64 8.48
CA TYR A 160 5.80 3.91 9.84
C TYR A 160 4.46 4.66 9.82
N ILE A 161 3.53 4.19 10.64
CA ILE A 161 2.14 4.62 10.66
C ILE A 161 1.74 4.96 12.09
N THR A 162 1.13 6.12 12.31
CA THR A 162 0.43 6.41 13.57
C THR A 162 -1.07 6.26 13.39
N LEU A 163 -1.70 5.59 14.34
CA LEU A 163 -3.14 5.38 14.40
C LEU A 163 -3.78 6.27 15.47
N ASP A 164 -5.03 6.65 15.26
CA ASP A 164 -5.79 7.37 16.28
C ASP A 164 -6.27 6.42 17.39
N THR A 165 -6.55 5.17 17.03
CA THR A 165 -6.97 4.08 17.93
C THR A 165 -6.50 2.73 17.39
N MET A 166 -6.35 1.74 18.27
CA MET A 166 -6.08 0.34 17.93
C MET A 166 -7.34 -0.45 17.54
N GLU A 167 -8.51 0.13 17.71
CA GLU A 167 -9.79 -0.57 17.59
C GLU A 167 -9.98 -1.21 16.21
N TYR A 168 -9.77 -0.44 15.14
CA TYR A 168 -9.92 -0.92 13.76
C TYR A 168 -8.95 -2.06 13.44
N LEU A 169 -7.69 -1.91 13.84
CA LEU A 169 -6.66 -2.91 13.59
C LEU A 169 -6.93 -4.21 14.37
N SER A 170 -7.42 -4.09 15.61
CA SER A 170 -7.78 -5.23 16.46
C SER A 170 -8.98 -5.97 15.88
N ARG A 171 -10.06 -5.27 15.52
CA ARG A 171 -11.27 -5.86 14.94
C ARG A 171 -10.99 -6.50 13.59
N GLY A 172 -10.12 -5.89 12.79
CA GLY A 172 -9.72 -6.40 11.49
C GLY A 172 -8.83 -7.65 11.54
N GLY A 173 -8.27 -8.00 12.69
CA GLY A 173 -7.43 -9.20 12.88
C GLY A 173 -6.05 -9.13 12.20
N ARG A 174 -5.62 -8.01 11.64
CA ARG A 174 -4.31 -7.80 10.99
C ARG A 174 -3.31 -7.10 11.90
N ILE A 175 -3.49 -7.23 13.19
CA ILE A 175 -2.75 -6.50 14.24
C ILE A 175 -1.29 -6.95 14.40
N GLY A 176 -0.93 -8.19 14.00
CA GLY A 176 0.43 -8.71 14.13
C GLY A 176 0.99 -8.56 15.55
N THR A 177 2.26 -8.17 15.70
CA THR A 177 2.88 -7.98 17.02
C THR A 177 2.45 -6.70 17.72
N ALA A 178 1.61 -5.85 17.09
CA ALA A 178 1.04 -4.68 17.73
C ALA A 178 -0.02 -5.04 18.81
N THR A 179 -0.37 -6.33 18.96
CA THR A 179 -1.17 -6.84 20.10
C THR A 179 -0.64 -6.38 21.45
N LYS A 180 0.68 -6.22 21.60
CA LYS A 180 1.29 -5.71 22.84
C LYS A 180 0.80 -4.31 23.25
N PHE A 181 0.22 -3.53 22.32
CA PHE A 181 -0.36 -2.23 22.64
C PHE A 181 -1.80 -2.32 23.18
N LEU A 182 -2.49 -3.45 22.99
CA LEU A 182 -3.86 -3.64 23.50
C LEU A 182 -3.88 -3.78 25.05
N GLU A 183 -2.80 -4.23 25.64
CA GLU A 183 -2.67 -4.40 27.09
C GLU A 183 -2.40 -3.06 27.81
N SER A 184 -2.19 -1.99 27.06
CA SER A 184 -1.93 -0.67 27.64
C SER A 184 -3.20 -0.09 28.26
N ILE A 185 -3.20 0.11 29.58
CA ILE A 185 -4.28 0.75 30.34
C ILE A 185 -4.41 2.25 29.96
N ILE A 186 -3.36 2.82 29.36
CA ILE A 186 -3.30 4.24 29.00
C ILE A 186 -3.74 4.38 27.54
N LYS A 187 -4.60 5.35 27.26
CA LYS A 187 -4.93 5.75 25.86
C LYS A 187 -3.65 6.21 25.16
N ILE A 188 -3.13 5.36 24.28
CA ILE A 188 -1.94 5.66 23.47
C ILE A 188 -2.37 6.02 22.04
N LYS A 189 -1.48 6.74 21.35
CA LYS A 189 -1.48 6.94 19.90
C LYS A 189 -0.36 6.07 19.34
N PRO A 190 -0.65 4.82 18.94
CA PRO A 190 0.40 3.87 18.61
C PRO A 190 1.10 4.25 17.31
N VAL A 191 2.41 4.02 17.26
CA VAL A 191 3.17 3.93 16.02
C VAL A 191 3.42 2.47 15.72
N ILE A 192 3.05 2.06 14.54
CA ILE A 192 3.27 0.71 14.00
C ILE A 192 4.11 0.79 12.74
N SER A 193 4.65 -0.33 12.31
CA SER A 193 5.37 -0.47 11.04
C SER A 193 4.94 -1.75 10.33
N VAL A 194 5.35 -1.92 9.09
CA VAL A 194 5.28 -3.20 8.39
C VAL A 194 6.67 -3.83 8.39
N ASN A 195 6.80 -5.04 8.89
CA ASN A 195 8.08 -5.75 8.92
C ASN A 195 8.44 -6.22 7.50
N PRO A 196 9.53 -5.75 6.87
CA PRO A 196 9.85 -6.04 5.48
C PRO A 196 10.21 -7.51 5.23
N LYS A 197 10.60 -8.25 6.28
CA LYS A 197 10.94 -9.68 6.15
C LYS A 197 9.71 -10.56 6.16
N THR A 198 8.75 -10.28 7.08
CA THR A 198 7.56 -11.11 7.28
C THR A 198 6.33 -10.57 6.57
N GLY A 199 6.31 -9.29 6.21
CA GLY A 199 5.14 -8.62 5.62
C GLY A 199 4.00 -8.39 6.61
N SER A 200 4.21 -8.56 7.92
CA SER A 200 3.19 -8.39 8.96
C SER A 200 3.32 -7.05 9.68
N VAL A 201 2.21 -6.62 10.29
CA VAL A 201 2.20 -5.43 11.13
C VAL A 201 3.03 -5.66 12.39
N ALA A 202 3.88 -4.70 12.72
CA ALA A 202 4.75 -4.70 13.87
C ALA A 202 4.52 -3.47 14.74
N ALA A 203 4.59 -3.64 16.07
CA ALA A 203 4.55 -2.52 16.98
C ALA A 203 5.90 -1.78 16.97
N SER A 204 5.85 -0.44 16.98
CA SER A 204 7.02 0.42 17.09
C SER A 204 7.00 1.21 18.40
N ILE A 205 6.29 2.35 18.48
CA ILE A 205 6.32 3.26 19.64
C ILE A 205 4.93 3.41 20.26
N PRO A 206 4.80 3.34 21.59
CA PRO A 206 3.59 3.70 22.31
C PRO A 206 3.56 5.21 22.64
N ALA A 207 3.27 6.09 21.67
CA ALA A 207 3.21 7.52 21.92
C ALA A 207 1.99 7.90 22.76
N ARG A 208 2.14 8.93 23.62
CA ARG A 208 1.09 9.38 24.54
C ARG A 208 0.24 10.54 23.98
N SER A 209 0.66 11.15 22.91
CA SER A 209 -0.07 12.24 22.24
C SER A 209 0.05 12.13 20.72
N ARG A 210 -0.86 12.79 20.01
CA ARG A 210 -0.85 12.86 18.55
C ARG A 210 0.46 13.46 18.03
N GLN A 211 0.91 14.56 18.64
CA GLN A 211 2.16 15.22 18.28
C GLN A 211 3.37 14.29 18.47
N ASN A 212 3.46 13.61 19.62
CA ASN A 212 4.54 12.67 19.88
C ASN A 212 4.51 11.48 18.92
N ALA A 213 3.32 11.06 18.45
CA ALA A 213 3.20 10.00 17.47
C ALA A 213 3.70 10.46 16.08
N ILE A 214 3.37 11.70 15.67
CA ILE A 214 3.86 12.29 14.42
C ILE A 214 5.39 12.44 14.47
N GLU A 215 5.96 12.96 15.55
CA GLU A 215 7.42 13.00 15.71
C GLU A 215 8.02 11.58 15.80
N GLY A 216 7.27 10.62 16.31
CA GLY A 216 7.65 9.21 16.33
C GLY A 216 7.78 8.63 14.93
N ILE A 217 6.77 8.78 14.05
CA ILE A 217 6.86 8.30 12.66
C ILE A 217 8.00 9.01 11.90
N TRP A 218 8.20 10.32 12.14
CA TRP A 218 9.30 11.08 11.55
C TRP A 218 10.65 10.47 11.92
N ARG A 219 10.92 10.36 13.22
CA ARG A 219 12.20 9.83 13.72
C ARG A 219 12.47 8.42 13.24
N GLU A 220 11.48 7.52 13.38
CA GLU A 220 11.67 6.13 12.97
C GLU A 220 11.88 6.00 11.46
N PHE A 221 11.15 6.77 10.66
CA PHE A 221 11.30 6.74 9.20
C PHE A 221 12.71 7.16 8.79
N PHE A 222 13.18 8.34 9.23
CA PHE A 222 14.47 8.88 8.83
C PHE A 222 15.68 8.17 9.47
N ASN A 223 15.47 7.42 10.55
CA ASN A 223 16.51 6.52 11.11
C ASN A 223 16.70 5.24 10.28
N HIS A 224 15.76 4.88 9.42
CA HIS A 224 15.77 3.63 8.66
C HIS A 224 15.86 3.82 7.14
N ILE A 225 16.10 5.05 6.68
CA ILE A 225 16.31 5.37 5.27
C ILE A 225 17.74 5.92 5.08
N ASP A 226 18.39 5.60 3.96
CA ASP A 226 19.70 6.18 3.64
C ASP A 226 19.53 7.62 3.14
N LEU A 227 20.00 8.58 3.93
CA LEU A 227 19.90 10.01 3.63
C LEU A 227 20.88 10.48 2.54
N ASN A 228 21.86 9.66 2.16
CA ASN A 228 22.86 9.99 1.14
C ASN A 228 22.47 9.50 -0.27
N ALA A 229 21.40 8.70 -0.37
CA ALA A 229 20.88 8.19 -1.64
C ALA A 229 19.59 8.94 -2.05
N PRO A 230 19.19 8.92 -3.33
CA PRO A 230 17.92 9.47 -3.78
C PRO A 230 16.74 8.89 -3.00
N MET A 231 15.94 9.76 -2.39
CA MET A 231 14.79 9.38 -1.56
C MET A 231 13.47 9.51 -2.32
N HIS A 232 12.63 8.49 -2.17
CA HIS A 232 11.26 8.44 -2.71
C HIS A 232 10.30 8.28 -1.54
N ILE A 233 9.53 9.32 -1.23
CA ILE A 233 8.74 9.41 0.00
C ILE A 233 7.28 9.70 -0.32
N THR A 234 6.39 8.99 0.34
CA THR A 234 4.95 9.28 0.36
C THR A 234 4.50 9.59 1.77
N VAL A 235 3.77 10.67 1.93
CA VAL A 235 3.00 10.96 3.12
C VAL A 235 1.59 10.44 2.91
N LEU A 236 1.17 9.47 3.70
CA LEU A 236 -0.14 8.84 3.61
C LEU A 236 -1.07 9.35 4.70
N HIS A 237 -2.36 9.48 4.38
CA HIS A 237 -3.34 9.92 5.35
C HIS A 237 -4.72 9.28 5.18
N ASN A 238 -5.45 9.13 6.28
CA ASN A 238 -6.84 8.71 6.35
C ASN A 238 -7.70 9.92 6.77
N ALA A 239 -8.18 10.72 5.82
CA ALA A 239 -8.92 11.96 6.09
C ALA A 239 -8.19 12.95 7.04
N ALA A 240 -6.84 13.05 6.95
CA ALA A 240 -6.01 13.95 7.77
C ALA A 240 -5.06 14.78 6.86
N LEU A 241 -5.62 15.37 5.80
CA LEU A 241 -4.87 16.03 4.72
C LEU A 241 -3.98 17.18 5.23
N GLU A 242 -4.47 18.02 6.15
CA GLU A 242 -3.70 19.17 6.64
C GLU A 242 -2.46 18.73 7.42
N GLU A 243 -2.58 17.69 8.24
CA GLU A 243 -1.42 17.13 8.95
C GLU A 243 -0.44 16.48 7.94
N ALA A 244 -0.96 15.81 6.90
CA ALA A 244 -0.13 15.22 5.84
C ALA A 244 0.62 16.30 5.04
N ARG A 245 -0.03 17.43 4.71
CA ARG A 245 0.60 18.59 4.07
C ARG A 245 1.74 19.16 4.92
N ALA A 246 1.51 19.34 6.21
CA ALA A 246 2.55 19.85 7.12
C ALA A 246 3.78 18.92 7.15
N ILE A 247 3.57 17.60 7.15
CA ILE A 247 4.65 16.61 7.09
C ILE A 247 5.37 16.68 5.73
N ALA A 248 4.64 16.73 4.62
CA ALA A 248 5.23 16.79 3.27
C ALA A 248 6.08 18.07 3.08
N GLU A 249 5.58 19.21 3.53
CA GLU A 249 6.34 20.49 3.49
C GLU A 249 7.59 20.44 4.40
N ARG A 250 7.52 19.77 5.54
CA ARG A 250 8.69 19.52 6.37
C ARG A 250 9.73 18.66 5.64
N VAL A 251 9.31 17.58 4.97
CA VAL A 251 10.22 16.74 4.15
C VAL A 251 10.89 17.57 3.07
N LYS A 252 10.13 18.33 2.27
CA LYS A 252 10.68 19.17 1.19
C LYS A 252 11.67 20.20 1.71
N ARG A 253 11.43 20.78 2.88
CA ARG A 253 12.32 21.76 3.50
C ARG A 253 13.62 21.15 4.01
N GLU A 254 13.53 19.99 4.68
CA GLU A 254 14.69 19.34 5.31
C GLU A 254 15.46 18.44 4.33
N TYR A 255 14.79 17.93 3.28
CA TYR A 255 15.35 17.05 2.25
C TYR A 255 14.91 17.49 0.84
N PRO A 256 15.40 18.61 0.32
CA PRO A 256 14.88 19.22 -0.92
C PRO A 256 15.09 18.38 -2.19
N ALA A 257 16.01 17.41 -2.16
CA ALA A 257 16.24 16.49 -3.27
C ALA A 257 15.31 15.25 -3.26
N ALA A 258 14.49 15.07 -2.21
CA ALA A 258 13.59 13.95 -2.12
C ALA A 258 12.40 14.11 -3.08
N GLU A 259 12.02 13.01 -3.76
CA GLU A 259 10.73 12.93 -4.44
C GLU A 259 9.64 12.74 -3.37
N VAL A 260 8.72 13.69 -3.24
CA VAL A 260 7.71 13.68 -2.19
C VAL A 260 6.33 13.95 -2.75
N PHE A 261 5.36 13.08 -2.42
CA PHE A 261 3.95 13.35 -2.67
C PHE A 261 3.05 12.88 -1.52
N ILE A 262 1.79 13.30 -1.56
CA ILE A 262 0.76 12.92 -0.59
C ILE A 262 -0.20 11.95 -1.28
N SER A 263 -0.59 10.88 -0.59
CA SER A 263 -1.65 9.98 -1.06
C SER A 263 -2.65 9.71 0.07
N ILE A 264 -3.92 9.60 -0.31
CA ILE A 264 -4.97 9.14 0.60
C ILE A 264 -4.93 7.61 0.64
N THR A 265 -5.05 7.04 1.83
CA THR A 265 -5.08 5.59 2.00
C THR A 265 -6.41 5.03 1.52
N SER A 266 -6.37 3.94 0.76
CA SER A 266 -7.55 3.27 0.20
C SER A 266 -8.55 2.82 1.28
N PRO A 267 -9.84 2.73 0.94
CA PRO A 267 -10.88 2.19 1.81
C PRO A 267 -10.53 0.85 2.44
N ILE A 268 -9.95 -0.07 1.69
CA ILE A 268 -9.52 -1.40 2.18
C ILE A 268 -8.59 -1.27 3.40
N LEU A 269 -7.58 -0.41 3.30
CA LEU A 269 -6.66 -0.20 4.42
C LEU A 269 -7.31 0.62 5.52
N GLY A 270 -8.20 1.56 5.15
CA GLY A 270 -8.99 2.37 6.07
C GLY A 270 -9.86 1.54 7.02
N VAL A 271 -10.44 0.41 6.53
CA VAL A 271 -11.17 -0.56 7.36
C VAL A 271 -10.34 -1.06 8.54
N HIS A 272 -9.03 -1.23 8.35
CA HIS A 272 -8.12 -1.77 9.37
C HIS A 272 -7.36 -0.70 10.17
N THR A 273 -7.17 0.49 9.61
CA THR A 273 -6.40 1.56 10.26
C THR A 273 -7.26 2.65 10.87
N GLY A 274 -8.53 2.73 10.45
CA GLY A 274 -9.48 3.75 10.90
C GLY A 274 -9.18 5.15 10.36
N PRO A 275 -10.00 6.13 10.74
CA PRO A 275 -9.80 7.51 10.34
C PRO A 275 -8.58 8.12 11.06
N ARG A 276 -8.05 9.22 10.49
CA ARG A 276 -6.93 10.01 11.03
C ARG A 276 -5.61 9.26 11.17
N ALA A 277 -5.44 8.09 10.53
CA ALA A 277 -4.09 7.52 10.40
C ALA A 277 -3.21 8.45 9.56
N LEU A 278 -1.92 8.52 9.92
CA LEU A 278 -0.87 9.23 9.16
C LEU A 278 0.35 8.34 9.04
N ALA A 279 1.01 8.41 7.90
CA ALA A 279 2.21 7.60 7.72
C ALA A 279 3.27 8.29 6.85
N LEU A 280 4.50 7.88 7.07
CA LEU A 280 5.62 8.07 6.15
C LEU A 280 5.98 6.71 5.58
N CYS A 281 6.01 6.61 4.26
CA CYS A 281 6.39 5.43 3.52
C CYS A 281 7.35 5.80 2.40
N GLY A 282 8.45 5.07 2.26
CA GLY A 282 9.40 5.37 1.21
C GLY A 282 10.64 4.49 1.26
N TYR A 283 11.55 4.75 0.34
CA TYR A 283 12.84 4.07 0.23
C TYR A 283 13.91 5.03 -0.30
N SER A 284 15.15 4.62 -0.19
CA SER A 284 16.29 5.25 -0.86
C SER A 284 17.10 4.21 -1.65
N LEU A 285 17.51 4.58 -2.87
CA LEU A 285 18.22 3.67 -3.78
C LEU A 285 19.16 4.47 -4.70
#